data_3237d53afbf3e34c793ced0077f959ed
#
_entry.id   3237d53afbf3e34c793ced0077f959ed
#
_cell.length_a   1.000
_cell.length_b   1.000
_cell.length_c   1.000
_cell.angle_alpha   90.00
_cell.angle_beta   90.00
_cell.angle_gamma   90.00
#
_symmetry.space_group_name_H-M   'P 1'
#
loop_
_entity.id
_entity.type
_entity.pdbx_description
1 polymer ?
#
loop_
_entity_poly.entity_id
_entity_poly.type
_entity_poly.pdbx_seq_one_letter_code
_entity_poly.pdbx_strand_id
1 'polypeptide(L)'
;MLDAVTIVLKRHGPNGVTTNRICEVAGFSIGSLYQYFPDKQAIYRALHERHVDEVRIAITHALAGNTSGSLEGFTRALVEELVNVHAADPQLHQLITALVPEGPAEFRSALSEIFEQVVVPADDETRRMLFVLSGLIESLVHGLAEWPSHVPLEETKAETVKTALSYLETCRSQRTQ
;
A
#
# COMPACT_ATOMS: atom_id res chain seq x y z
N MET A 1 -1.90 11.43 18.59
CA MET A 1 -3.02 10.51 18.90
C MET A 1 -2.94 9.20 18.11
N LEU A 2 -2.84 9.20 16.81
CA LEU A 2 -2.71 7.97 16.01
C LEU A 2 -1.46 7.13 16.34
N ASP A 3 -0.35 7.74 16.74
CA ASP A 3 0.84 7.01 17.19
C ASP A 3 0.57 6.21 18.48
N ALA A 4 -0.22 6.76 19.39
CA ALA A 4 -0.64 6.03 20.58
C ALA A 4 -1.56 4.85 20.22
N VAL A 5 -2.44 5.01 19.23
CA VAL A 5 -3.25 3.91 18.68
C VAL A 5 -2.35 2.82 18.10
N THR A 6 -1.35 3.20 17.31
CA THR A 6 -0.36 2.27 16.75
C THR A 6 0.35 1.48 17.85
N ILE A 7 0.82 2.16 18.90
CA ILE A 7 1.50 1.51 20.04
C ILE A 7 0.56 0.53 20.74
N VAL A 8 -0.68 0.93 21.03
CA VAL A 8 -1.66 0.05 21.70
C VAL A 8 -2.03 -1.13 20.82
N LEU A 9 -2.25 -0.88 19.52
CA LEU A 9 -2.61 -1.92 18.53
C LEU A 9 -1.50 -2.98 18.42
N LYS A 10 -0.25 -2.56 18.30
CA LYS A 10 0.90 -3.48 18.20
C LYS A 10 1.12 -4.27 19.50
N ARG A 11 0.90 -3.67 20.66
CA ARG A 11 1.12 -4.33 21.96
C ARG A 11 0.00 -5.29 22.34
N HIS A 12 -1.24 -4.98 22.00
CA HIS A 12 -2.42 -5.66 22.53
C HIS A 12 -3.32 -6.26 21.46
N GLY A 13 -2.98 -6.11 20.18
CA GLY A 13 -3.81 -6.54 19.03
C GLY A 13 -5.14 -5.77 18.93
N PRO A 14 -5.95 -6.06 17.91
CA PRO A 14 -7.21 -5.36 17.64
C PRO A 14 -8.22 -5.43 18.80
N ASN A 15 -8.29 -6.59 19.46
CA ASN A 15 -9.20 -6.81 20.60
C ASN A 15 -8.77 -6.07 21.86
N GLY A 16 -7.48 -5.77 21.99
CA GLY A 16 -6.92 -5.06 23.15
C GLY A 16 -6.95 -3.54 23.01
N VAL A 17 -7.30 -3.00 21.85
CA VAL A 17 -7.44 -1.55 21.66
C VAL A 17 -8.69 -1.05 22.38
N THR A 18 -8.47 -0.22 23.41
CA THR A 18 -9.53 0.47 24.15
C THR A 18 -9.26 1.96 24.23
N THR A 19 -10.31 2.78 24.30
CA THR A 19 -10.18 4.23 24.42
C THR A 19 -9.36 4.63 25.66
N ASN A 20 -9.52 3.91 26.77
CA ASN A 20 -8.73 4.16 27.99
C ASN A 20 -7.23 3.97 27.76
N ARG A 21 -6.83 2.85 27.13
CA ARG A 21 -5.42 2.58 26.82
C ARG A 21 -4.82 3.58 25.83
N ILE A 22 -5.61 3.97 24.83
CA ILE A 22 -5.19 5.00 23.88
C ILE A 22 -4.93 6.31 24.63
N CYS A 23 -5.87 6.75 25.48
CA CYS A 23 -5.75 7.97 26.26
C CYS A 23 -4.57 7.93 27.22
N GLU A 24 -4.33 6.79 27.89
CA GLU A 24 -3.20 6.59 28.80
C GLU A 24 -1.86 6.75 28.05
N VAL A 25 -1.70 6.11 26.88
CA VAL A 25 -0.48 6.21 26.08
C VAL A 25 -0.32 7.59 25.45
N ALA A 26 -1.42 8.21 25.02
CA ALA A 26 -1.41 9.51 24.34
C ALA A 26 -1.30 10.71 25.28
N GLY A 27 -1.56 10.52 26.59
CA GLY A 27 -1.61 11.61 27.54
C GLY A 27 -2.83 12.56 27.38
N PHE A 28 -3.92 12.09 26.77
CA PHE A 28 -5.15 12.86 26.54
C PHE A 28 -6.31 12.34 27.39
N SER A 29 -7.32 13.22 27.59
CA SER A 29 -8.55 12.80 28.24
C SER A 29 -9.45 12.01 27.28
N ILE A 30 -10.32 11.14 27.83
CA ILE A 30 -11.34 10.42 27.03
C ILE A 30 -12.25 11.40 26.30
N GLY A 31 -12.63 12.52 26.93
CA GLY A 31 -13.43 13.55 26.29
C GLY A 31 -12.74 14.17 25.08
N SER A 32 -11.43 14.39 25.16
CA SER A 32 -10.64 14.87 24.01
C SER A 32 -10.60 13.83 22.87
N LEU A 33 -10.50 12.54 23.18
CA LEU A 33 -10.50 11.48 22.17
C LEU A 33 -11.82 11.48 21.38
N TYR A 34 -12.97 11.53 22.08
CA TYR A 34 -14.28 11.51 21.45
C TYR A 34 -14.63 12.78 20.64
N GLN A 35 -13.93 13.91 20.87
CA GLN A 35 -14.04 15.08 19.99
C GLN A 35 -13.50 14.84 18.59
N TYR A 36 -12.49 13.97 18.44
CA TYR A 36 -11.86 13.65 17.15
C TYR A 36 -12.40 12.36 16.54
N PHE A 37 -12.73 11.37 17.35
CA PHE A 37 -13.15 10.06 16.91
C PHE A 37 -14.43 9.64 17.67
N PRO A 38 -15.58 9.68 16.98
CA PRO A 38 -16.86 9.35 17.62
C PRO A 38 -16.95 7.88 18.08
N ASP A 39 -16.18 7.00 17.44
CA ASP A 39 -16.15 5.58 17.74
C ASP A 39 -14.78 4.95 17.39
N LYS A 40 -14.64 3.67 17.75
CA LYS A 40 -13.43 2.91 17.50
C LYS A 40 -13.15 2.70 16.00
N GLN A 41 -14.19 2.60 15.18
CA GLN A 41 -14.06 2.43 13.74
C GLN A 41 -13.51 3.71 13.09
N ALA A 42 -13.90 4.88 13.59
CA ALA A 42 -13.33 6.15 13.14
C ALA A 42 -11.82 6.23 13.39
N ILE A 43 -11.35 5.67 14.51
CA ILE A 43 -9.92 5.57 14.81
C ILE A 43 -9.20 4.67 13.80
N TYR A 44 -9.79 3.52 13.47
CA TYR A 44 -9.20 2.58 12.50
C TYR A 44 -9.19 3.14 11.09
N ARG A 45 -10.28 3.81 10.67
CA ARG A 45 -10.30 4.52 9.38
C ARG A 45 -9.22 5.59 9.30
N ALA A 46 -9.05 6.41 10.35
CA ALA A 46 -8.00 7.44 10.36
C ALA A 46 -6.58 6.84 10.34
N LEU A 47 -6.38 5.66 10.94
CA LEU A 47 -5.11 4.94 10.86
C LEU A 47 -4.86 4.41 9.43
N HIS A 48 -5.89 3.89 8.80
CA HIS A 48 -5.85 3.44 7.40
C HIS A 48 -5.61 4.62 6.44
N GLU A 49 -6.31 5.75 6.62
CA GLU A 49 -6.12 6.98 5.84
C GLU A 49 -4.67 7.47 5.91
N ARG A 50 -4.06 7.44 7.10
CA ARG A 50 -2.63 7.77 7.25
C ARG A 50 -1.74 6.84 6.41
N HIS A 51 -2.00 5.56 6.41
CA HIS A 51 -1.26 4.60 5.58
C HIS A 51 -1.48 4.87 4.08
N VAL A 52 -2.70 5.19 3.67
CA VAL A 52 -3.01 5.58 2.27
C VAL A 52 -2.24 6.84 1.87
N ASP A 53 -2.07 7.81 2.78
CA ASP A 53 -1.26 9.00 2.51
C ASP A 53 0.22 8.67 2.33
N GLU A 54 0.78 7.74 3.12
CA GLU A 54 2.16 7.24 2.94
C GLU A 54 2.33 6.58 1.56
N VAL A 55 1.37 5.76 1.15
CA VAL A 55 1.34 5.14 -0.19
C VAL A 55 1.22 6.21 -1.30
N ARG A 56 0.39 7.23 -1.12
CA ARG A 56 0.25 8.35 -2.08
C ARG A 56 1.57 9.11 -2.26
N ILE A 57 2.30 9.32 -1.17
CA ILE A 57 3.64 9.93 -1.22
C ILE A 57 4.61 9.03 -2.01
N ALA A 58 4.61 7.72 -1.76
CA ALA A 58 5.44 6.76 -2.50
C ALA A 58 5.15 6.77 -4.00
N ILE A 59 3.88 6.80 -4.39
CA ILE A 59 3.47 6.93 -5.81
C ILE A 59 3.97 8.24 -6.41
N THR A 60 3.88 9.35 -5.67
CA THR A 60 4.36 10.65 -6.11
C THR A 60 5.89 10.63 -6.32
N HIS A 61 6.63 9.98 -5.43
CA HIS A 61 8.07 9.79 -5.57
C HIS A 61 8.41 8.94 -6.80
N ALA A 62 7.67 7.84 -7.04
CA ALA A 62 7.85 6.99 -8.21
C ALA A 62 7.61 7.75 -9.53
N LEU A 63 6.58 8.59 -9.57
CA LEU A 63 6.30 9.46 -10.72
C LEU A 63 7.42 10.47 -10.95
N ALA A 64 7.87 11.15 -9.90
CA ALA A 64 8.95 12.13 -9.97
C ALA A 64 10.31 11.50 -10.34
N GLY A 65 10.55 10.27 -9.86
CA GLY A 65 11.75 9.49 -10.16
C GLY A 65 11.78 8.88 -11.55
N ASN A 66 10.66 8.81 -12.25
CA ASN A 66 10.56 8.24 -13.59
C ASN A 66 11.08 9.20 -14.66
N THR A 67 12.37 9.47 -14.66
CA THR A 67 13.03 10.38 -15.63
C THR A 67 12.99 9.85 -17.07
N SER A 68 12.81 8.54 -17.26
CA SER A 68 12.68 7.93 -18.59
C SER A 68 11.31 8.17 -19.24
N GLY A 69 10.30 8.53 -18.46
CA GLY A 69 8.91 8.65 -18.92
C GLY A 69 8.30 7.34 -19.41
N SER A 70 8.98 6.19 -19.19
CA SER A 70 8.53 4.89 -19.65
C SER A 70 7.67 4.18 -18.61
N LEU A 71 6.75 3.32 -19.07
CA LEU A 71 5.93 2.48 -18.18
C LEU A 71 6.82 1.55 -17.34
N GLU A 72 7.87 0.99 -17.91
CA GLU A 72 8.80 0.11 -17.21
C GLU A 72 9.58 0.85 -16.10
N GLY A 73 10.03 2.07 -16.41
CA GLY A 73 10.72 2.92 -15.43
C GLY A 73 9.80 3.28 -14.27
N PHE A 74 8.56 3.66 -14.57
CA PHE A 74 7.55 3.93 -13.55
C PHE A 74 7.22 2.68 -12.73
N THR A 75 6.98 1.54 -13.37
CA THR A 75 6.64 0.28 -12.69
C THR A 75 7.75 -0.14 -11.73
N ARG A 76 9.02 -0.03 -12.14
CA ARG A 76 10.17 -0.30 -11.27
C ARG A 76 10.17 0.61 -10.04
N ALA A 77 10.16 1.92 -10.26
CA ALA A 77 10.19 2.91 -9.18
C ALA A 77 9.00 2.73 -8.22
N LEU A 78 7.82 2.48 -8.78
CA LEU A 78 6.60 2.26 -7.99
C LEU A 78 6.71 1.02 -7.08
N VAL A 79 7.16 -0.11 -7.61
CA VAL A 79 7.33 -1.33 -6.81
C VAL A 79 8.36 -1.11 -5.70
N GLU A 80 9.49 -0.46 -6.01
CA GLU A 80 10.52 -0.15 -5.03
C GLU A 80 9.99 0.73 -3.88
N GLU A 81 9.27 1.79 -4.20
CA GLU A 81 8.68 2.70 -3.20
C GLU A 81 7.57 2.02 -2.38
N LEU A 82 6.67 1.29 -3.02
CA LEU A 82 5.59 0.58 -2.32
C LEU A 82 6.13 -0.50 -1.37
N VAL A 83 7.13 -1.26 -1.80
CA VAL A 83 7.78 -2.25 -0.93
C VAL A 83 8.41 -1.56 0.28
N ASN A 84 9.09 -0.42 0.10
CA ASN A 84 9.69 0.32 1.20
C ASN A 84 8.64 0.77 2.23
N VAL A 85 7.49 1.30 1.78
CA VAL A 85 6.39 1.71 2.68
C VAL A 85 5.86 0.53 3.50
N HIS A 86 5.58 -0.60 2.84
CA HIS A 86 4.98 -1.77 3.50
C HIS A 86 5.98 -2.51 4.40
N ALA A 87 7.25 -2.52 4.02
CA ALA A 87 8.33 -3.13 4.80
C ALA A 87 8.78 -2.28 6.00
N ALA A 88 8.44 -0.99 6.04
CA ALA A 88 8.78 -0.12 7.17
C ALA A 88 8.12 -0.58 8.49
N ASP A 89 6.89 -1.05 8.42
CA ASP A 89 6.16 -1.61 9.57
C ASP A 89 5.17 -2.72 9.14
N PRO A 90 5.68 -3.93 8.80
CA PRO A 90 4.84 -5.03 8.31
C PRO A 90 3.73 -5.42 9.28
N GLN A 91 4.04 -5.42 10.59
CA GLN A 91 3.06 -5.75 11.63
C GLN A 91 1.89 -4.75 11.64
N LEU A 92 2.19 -3.47 11.55
CA LEU A 92 1.15 -2.43 11.50
C LEU A 92 0.30 -2.58 10.25
N HIS A 93 0.94 -2.82 9.10
CA HIS A 93 0.24 -3.02 7.82
C HIS A 93 -0.75 -4.18 7.90
N GLN A 94 -0.33 -5.36 8.37
CA GLN A 94 -1.23 -6.52 8.56
C GLN A 94 -2.43 -6.18 9.46
N LEU A 95 -2.18 -5.46 10.56
CA LEU A 95 -3.24 -5.08 11.51
C LEU A 95 -4.24 -4.10 10.87
N ILE A 96 -3.76 -3.12 10.10
CA ILE A 96 -4.62 -2.14 9.40
C ILE A 96 -5.47 -2.83 8.35
N THR A 97 -4.88 -3.68 7.51
CA THR A 97 -5.58 -4.44 6.45
C THR A 97 -6.67 -5.33 7.04
N ALA A 98 -6.41 -5.99 8.17
CA ALA A 98 -7.42 -6.80 8.86
C ALA A 98 -8.57 -5.98 9.46
N LEU A 99 -8.34 -4.71 9.80
CA LEU A 99 -9.33 -3.81 10.41
C LEU A 99 -10.17 -3.04 9.39
N VAL A 100 -9.67 -2.86 8.16
CA VAL A 100 -10.33 -2.13 7.05
C VAL A 100 -10.23 -2.99 5.78
N PRO A 101 -11.08 -4.01 5.63
CA PRO A 101 -10.95 -5.01 4.57
C PRO A 101 -11.22 -4.48 3.15
N GLU A 102 -11.82 -3.30 3.00
CA GLU A 102 -12.09 -2.65 1.71
C GLU A 102 -10.82 -2.03 1.09
N GLY A 103 -9.81 -1.71 1.90
CA GLY A 103 -8.60 -0.99 1.51
C GLY A 103 -7.87 -1.57 0.29
N PRO A 104 -7.64 -2.89 0.17
CA PRO A 104 -6.96 -3.48 -0.99
C PRO A 104 -7.67 -3.25 -2.33
N ALA A 105 -9.00 -3.30 -2.37
CA ALA A 105 -9.77 -3.08 -3.60
C ALA A 105 -9.72 -1.61 -4.03
N GLU A 106 -9.83 -0.68 -3.09
CA GLU A 106 -9.70 0.76 -3.34
C GLU A 106 -8.31 1.12 -3.83
N PHE A 107 -7.26 0.56 -3.21
CA PHE A 107 -5.87 0.75 -3.63
C PHE A 107 -5.64 0.27 -5.07
N ARG A 108 -6.10 -0.92 -5.43
CA ARG A 108 -5.95 -1.47 -6.79
C ARG A 108 -6.64 -0.59 -7.84
N SER A 109 -7.83 -0.08 -7.55
CA SER A 109 -8.54 0.84 -8.46
C SER A 109 -7.77 2.15 -8.65
N ALA A 110 -7.31 2.76 -7.56
CA ALA A 110 -6.51 3.98 -7.61
C ALA A 110 -5.18 3.77 -8.38
N LEU A 111 -4.53 2.63 -8.18
CA LEU A 111 -3.29 2.29 -8.88
C LEU A 111 -3.54 2.11 -10.38
N SER A 112 -4.65 1.50 -10.78
CA SER A 112 -5.03 1.37 -12.20
C SER A 112 -5.22 2.74 -12.85
N GLU A 113 -5.92 3.65 -12.18
CA GLU A 113 -6.11 5.04 -12.66
C GLU A 113 -4.78 5.79 -12.81
N ILE A 114 -3.82 5.58 -11.89
CA ILE A 114 -2.49 6.18 -11.98
C ILE A 114 -1.71 5.64 -13.17
N PHE A 115 -1.76 4.34 -13.42
CA PHE A 115 -1.15 3.77 -14.61
C PHE A 115 -1.74 4.33 -15.90
N GLU A 116 -3.05 4.58 -15.95
CA GLU A 116 -3.72 5.22 -17.10
C GLU A 116 -3.28 6.68 -17.31
N GLN A 117 -2.78 7.36 -16.27
CA GLN A 117 -2.17 8.69 -16.40
C GLN A 117 -0.74 8.63 -16.97
N VAL A 118 0.01 7.58 -16.66
CA VAL A 118 1.37 7.35 -17.19
C VAL A 118 1.32 6.87 -18.63
N VAL A 119 0.35 6.01 -18.94
CA VAL A 119 0.12 5.45 -20.28
C VAL A 119 -1.33 5.65 -20.64
N VAL A 120 -1.62 6.61 -21.52
CA VAL A 120 -2.98 6.77 -22.07
C VAL A 120 -3.35 5.50 -22.85
N PRO A 121 -4.32 4.70 -22.38
CA PRO A 121 -4.64 3.44 -23.01
C PRO A 121 -5.30 3.68 -24.38
N ALA A 122 -4.65 3.19 -25.44
CA ALA A 122 -5.15 3.33 -26.80
C ALA A 122 -6.33 2.37 -27.11
N ASP A 123 -6.43 1.27 -26.35
CA ASP A 123 -7.38 0.19 -26.58
C ASP A 123 -7.73 -0.57 -25.30
N ASP A 124 -8.73 -1.46 -25.40
CA ASP A 124 -9.18 -2.28 -24.27
C ASP A 124 -8.13 -3.32 -23.83
N GLU A 125 -7.22 -3.70 -24.72
CA GLU A 125 -6.13 -4.59 -24.38
C GLU A 125 -5.14 -3.92 -23.44
N THR A 126 -4.78 -2.66 -23.69
CA THR A 126 -3.96 -1.85 -22.79
C THR A 126 -4.62 -1.68 -21.43
N ARG A 127 -5.93 -1.40 -21.39
CA ARG A 127 -6.67 -1.30 -20.12
C ARG A 127 -6.62 -2.60 -19.32
N ARG A 128 -6.84 -3.74 -19.99
CA ARG A 128 -6.72 -5.06 -19.31
C ARG A 128 -5.32 -5.31 -18.79
N MET A 129 -4.29 -4.97 -19.58
CA MET A 129 -2.89 -5.07 -19.14
C MET A 129 -2.62 -4.24 -17.89
N LEU A 130 -3.03 -2.98 -17.86
CA LEU A 130 -2.84 -2.09 -16.70
C LEU A 130 -3.61 -2.58 -15.48
N PHE A 131 -4.83 -3.06 -15.64
CA PHE A 131 -5.62 -3.65 -14.58
C PHE A 131 -4.95 -4.89 -13.96
N VAL A 132 -4.45 -5.80 -14.80
CA VAL A 132 -3.73 -7.01 -14.32
C VAL A 132 -2.41 -6.62 -13.65
N LEU A 133 -1.67 -5.67 -14.23
CA LEU A 133 -0.43 -5.16 -13.63
C LEU A 133 -0.68 -4.55 -12.24
N SER A 134 -1.73 -3.75 -12.09
CA SER A 134 -2.12 -3.16 -10.80
C SER A 134 -2.43 -4.24 -9.76
N GLY A 135 -3.20 -5.27 -10.14
CA GLY A 135 -3.52 -6.39 -9.26
C GLY A 135 -2.29 -7.24 -8.90
N LEU A 136 -1.37 -7.43 -9.85
CA LEU A 136 -0.12 -8.14 -9.61
C LEU A 136 0.75 -7.39 -8.59
N ILE A 137 0.94 -6.09 -8.78
CA ILE A 137 1.74 -5.26 -7.87
C ILE A 137 1.09 -5.22 -6.48
N GLU A 138 -0.20 -4.98 -6.41
CA GLU A 138 -0.96 -4.97 -5.15
C GLU A 138 -0.77 -6.29 -4.40
N SER A 139 -1.01 -7.44 -5.03
CA SER A 139 -0.90 -8.75 -4.38
C SER A 139 0.53 -9.05 -3.92
N LEU A 140 1.53 -8.73 -4.74
CA LEU A 140 2.93 -8.99 -4.39
C LEU A 140 3.40 -8.09 -3.25
N VAL A 141 3.05 -6.81 -3.28
CA VAL A 141 3.45 -5.84 -2.25
C VAL A 141 2.78 -6.15 -0.91
N HIS A 142 1.48 -6.45 -0.91
CA HIS A 142 0.78 -6.84 0.32
C HIS A 142 1.27 -8.19 0.85
N GLY A 143 1.57 -9.15 -0.04
CA GLY A 143 2.15 -10.43 0.35
C GLY A 143 3.50 -10.30 1.07
N LEU A 144 4.27 -9.26 0.80
CA LEU A 144 5.52 -8.99 1.50
C LEU A 144 5.32 -8.68 3.00
N ALA A 145 4.18 -8.11 3.38
CA ALA A 145 3.86 -7.87 4.79
C ALA A 145 3.63 -9.18 5.58
N GLU A 146 3.25 -10.25 4.88
CA GLU A 146 3.05 -11.59 5.44
C GLU A 146 4.29 -12.48 5.27
N TRP A 147 5.35 -11.94 4.68
CA TRP A 147 6.53 -12.69 4.26
C TRP A 147 7.34 -13.22 5.45
N PRO A 148 7.83 -14.47 5.38
CA PRO A 148 8.67 -15.02 6.42
C PRO A 148 9.98 -14.23 6.56
N SER A 149 10.34 -13.88 7.79
CA SER A 149 11.52 -13.07 8.11
C SER A 149 12.88 -13.65 7.66
N HIS A 150 12.91 -14.90 7.19
CA HIS A 150 14.11 -15.57 6.70
C HIS A 150 14.39 -15.33 5.20
N VAL A 151 13.50 -14.66 4.48
CA VAL A 151 13.70 -14.32 3.07
C VAL A 151 14.17 -12.87 2.97
N PRO A 152 15.31 -12.60 2.31
CA PRO A 152 15.87 -11.25 2.20
C PRO A 152 14.91 -10.31 1.46
N LEU A 153 14.59 -9.17 2.07
CA LEU A 153 13.67 -8.18 1.50
C LEU A 153 14.15 -7.67 0.14
N GLU A 154 15.45 -7.39 0.00
CA GLU A 154 16.01 -6.84 -1.24
C GLU A 154 15.93 -7.85 -2.40
N GLU A 155 16.14 -9.13 -2.14
CA GLU A 155 15.99 -10.17 -3.16
C GLU A 155 14.51 -10.30 -3.58
N THR A 156 13.60 -10.28 -2.63
CA THR A 156 12.16 -10.36 -2.90
C THR A 156 11.67 -9.13 -3.66
N LYS A 157 12.14 -7.94 -3.29
CA LYS A 157 11.87 -6.70 -4.02
C LYS A 157 12.34 -6.80 -5.47
N ALA A 158 13.57 -7.29 -5.69
CA ALA A 158 14.11 -7.48 -7.04
C ALA A 158 13.27 -8.47 -7.87
N GLU A 159 12.85 -9.60 -7.29
CA GLU A 159 11.98 -10.56 -7.98
C GLU A 159 10.57 -10.00 -8.24
N THR A 160 10.04 -9.17 -7.35
CA THR A 160 8.75 -8.48 -7.56
C THR A 160 8.84 -7.52 -8.75
N VAL A 161 9.90 -6.71 -8.81
CA VAL A 161 10.17 -5.82 -9.96
C VAL A 161 10.30 -6.63 -11.25
N LYS A 162 11.12 -7.68 -11.25
CA LYS A 162 11.35 -8.55 -12.39
C LYS A 162 10.03 -9.19 -12.88
N THR A 163 9.19 -9.66 -11.97
CA THR A 163 7.90 -10.26 -12.31
C THR A 163 6.97 -9.25 -12.99
N ALA A 164 6.84 -8.04 -12.44
CA ALA A 164 6.04 -6.99 -13.03
C ALA A 164 6.53 -6.59 -14.44
N LEU A 165 7.84 -6.44 -14.61
CA LEU A 165 8.45 -6.09 -15.90
C LEU A 165 8.33 -7.23 -16.93
N SER A 166 8.49 -8.49 -16.52
CA SER A 166 8.32 -9.65 -17.41
C SER A 166 6.88 -9.76 -17.93
N TYR A 167 5.89 -9.42 -17.11
CA TYR A 167 4.51 -9.32 -17.55
C TYR A 167 4.35 -8.26 -18.65
N LEU A 168 4.91 -7.06 -18.48
CA LEU A 168 4.88 -6.01 -19.48
C LEU A 168 5.56 -6.41 -20.79
N GLU A 169 6.72 -7.05 -20.72
CA GLU A 169 7.45 -7.56 -21.90
C GLU A 169 6.64 -8.60 -22.67
N THR A 170 5.98 -9.51 -21.93
CA THR A 170 5.09 -10.53 -22.54
C THR A 170 3.94 -9.90 -23.30
N CYS A 171 3.27 -8.91 -22.70
CA CYS A 171 2.17 -8.19 -23.36
C CYS A 171 2.64 -7.45 -24.62
N ARG A 172 3.84 -6.86 -24.59
CA ARG A 172 4.42 -6.20 -25.78
C ARG A 172 4.74 -7.17 -26.92
N SER A 173 5.35 -8.30 -26.58
CA SER A 173 5.75 -9.29 -27.58
C SER A 173 4.54 -9.88 -28.31
N GLN A 174 3.41 -10.02 -27.65
CA GLN A 174 2.15 -10.49 -28.25
C GLN A 174 1.53 -9.49 -29.22
N ARG A 175 1.80 -8.19 -29.06
CA ARG A 175 1.31 -7.12 -29.96
C ARG A 175 2.10 -6.96 -31.26
N THR A 176 3.28 -7.53 -31.30
CA THR A 176 4.20 -7.38 -32.46
C THR A 176 4.06 -8.57 -33.43
N GLN A 177 3.22 -9.55 -33.12
CA GLN A 177 2.88 -10.70 -33.98
C GLN A 177 1.50 -10.51 -34.61
#